data_6379fe1e6da9cec357b7647d7f0d38cd
#
_entry.id   6379fe1e6da9cec357b7647d7f0d38cd
#
_cell.length_a   1.000
_cell.length_b   1.000
_cell.length_c   1.000
_cell.angle_alpha   90.00
_cell.angle_beta   90.00
_cell.angle_gamma   90.00
#
_symmetry.space_group_name_H-M   'P 1'
#
loop_
_entity.id
_entity.type
_entity.pdbx_description
1 polymer ?
#
loop_
_entity_poly.entity_id
_entity_poly.type
_entity_poly.pdbx_seq_one_letter_code
_entity_poly.pdbx_strand_id
1 'polypeptide(L)'
;MLEALGYVERSNPSKINLYTSTFSDKDAIGDCIERYNSALPEEDQITYTDYVALLMRSVTTIINAISYVLIAFVSISLVVSSIMIGIITYISVLERTKEIGILRAIGASKHDVSRVFNAETLIEGLIAGLLGVGLTLVLILPINAVVQHLTGIASLGAKLPWQAGVALIAISMLLTFLAGLIPSSLAAKKDPVVALRTE
;
A
#
# COMPACT_ATOMS: atom_id res chain seq x y z
N MET A 1 57.05 17.02 -12.66
CA MET A 1 57.77 16.08 -11.73
C MET A 1 57.30 16.20 -10.26
N LEU A 2 57.05 17.44 -9.79
CA LEU A 2 56.52 17.64 -8.39
C LEU A 2 55.04 17.17 -8.27
N GLU A 3 54.22 17.30 -9.27
CA GLU A 3 52.82 16.79 -9.27
C GLU A 3 52.76 15.25 -9.20
N ALA A 4 53.69 14.56 -9.83
CA ALA A 4 53.80 13.10 -9.75
C ALA A 4 54.21 12.60 -8.31
N LEU A 5 54.76 13.50 -7.48
CA LEU A 5 55.09 13.25 -6.11
C LEU A 5 54.02 13.70 -5.11
N GLY A 6 52.82 14.08 -5.62
CA GLY A 6 51.70 14.49 -4.78
C GLY A 6 51.78 15.90 -4.21
N TYR A 7 52.67 16.75 -4.76
CA TYR A 7 52.70 18.17 -4.43
C TYR A 7 51.52 18.88 -5.04
N VAL A 8 50.62 19.39 -4.22
CA VAL A 8 49.43 20.15 -4.62
C VAL A 8 49.59 21.60 -4.21
N GLU A 9 49.52 22.52 -5.17
CA GLU A 9 49.45 23.93 -4.85
C GLU A 9 48.15 24.27 -4.14
N ARG A 10 48.21 25.00 -3.03
CA ARG A 10 47.02 25.39 -2.26
C ARG A 10 46.06 26.28 -3.08
N SER A 11 46.54 26.95 -4.10
CA SER A 11 45.77 27.80 -5.00
C SER A 11 45.01 27.00 -6.07
N ASN A 12 45.39 25.74 -6.34
CA ASN A 12 44.76 24.89 -7.36
C ASN A 12 44.58 23.47 -6.81
N PRO A 13 43.60 23.25 -5.93
CA PRO A 13 43.36 21.95 -5.33
C PRO A 13 42.79 20.97 -6.39
N SER A 14 43.32 19.75 -6.44
CA SER A 14 42.83 18.71 -7.33
C SER A 14 41.48 18.15 -6.91
N LYS A 15 41.08 18.33 -5.64
CA LYS A 15 39.82 17.86 -5.09
C LYS A 15 39.39 18.68 -3.87
N ILE A 16 38.13 19.07 -3.84
CA ILE A 16 37.52 19.77 -2.71
C ILE A 16 36.43 18.83 -2.13
N ASN A 17 36.52 18.51 -0.84
CA ASN A 17 35.49 17.76 -0.12
C ASN A 17 34.66 18.73 0.72
N LEU A 18 33.35 18.75 0.49
CA LEU A 18 32.39 19.54 1.26
C LEU A 18 31.66 18.60 2.23
N TYR A 19 31.60 19.00 3.49
CA TYR A 19 30.88 18.27 4.54
C TYR A 19 29.76 19.15 5.07
N THR A 20 28.56 18.59 5.17
CA THR A 20 27.40 19.28 5.69
C THR A 20 26.89 18.60 6.97
N SER A 21 26.25 19.39 7.83
CA SER A 21 25.70 18.88 9.10
C SER A 21 24.32 18.24 8.91
N THR A 22 23.58 18.65 7.89
CA THR A 22 22.22 18.18 7.61
C THR A 22 22.02 17.82 6.14
N PHE A 23 21.03 16.99 5.85
CA PHE A 23 20.63 16.68 4.46
C PHE A 23 20.11 17.92 3.72
N SER A 24 19.41 18.80 4.44
CA SER A 24 18.90 20.05 3.88
C SER A 24 20.03 20.97 3.39
N ASP A 25 21.11 21.08 4.17
CA ASP A 25 22.27 21.89 3.78
C ASP A 25 23.00 21.28 2.56
N LYS A 26 23.06 19.95 2.50
CA LYS A 26 23.60 19.24 1.34
C LYS A 26 22.81 19.55 0.07
N ASP A 27 21.47 19.44 0.14
CA ASP A 27 20.60 19.73 -1.00
C ASP A 27 20.71 21.19 -1.42
N ALA A 28 20.79 22.14 -0.47
CA ALA A 28 21.02 23.56 -0.76
C ALA A 28 22.35 23.82 -1.49
N ILE A 29 23.43 23.08 -1.17
CA ILE A 29 24.69 23.16 -1.91
C ILE A 29 24.51 22.63 -3.34
N GLY A 30 23.83 21.50 -3.52
CA GLY A 30 23.51 20.95 -4.84
C GLY A 30 22.77 21.96 -5.72
N ASP A 31 21.68 22.54 -5.18
CA ASP A 31 20.90 23.57 -5.87
C ASP A 31 21.73 24.82 -6.22
N CYS A 32 22.66 25.17 -5.35
CA CYS A 32 23.57 26.31 -5.59
C CYS A 32 24.53 26.03 -6.75
N ILE A 33 25.10 24.82 -6.81
CA ILE A 33 25.97 24.38 -7.90
C ILE A 33 25.20 24.29 -9.23
N GLU A 34 24.00 23.73 -9.23
CA GLU A 34 23.14 23.63 -10.41
C GLU A 34 22.79 25.02 -10.95
N ARG A 35 22.45 25.96 -10.07
CA ARG A 35 22.16 27.34 -10.45
C ARG A 35 23.39 28.05 -11.03
N TYR A 36 24.56 27.79 -10.46
CA TYR A 36 25.82 28.33 -10.99
C TYR A 36 26.12 27.74 -12.38
N ASN A 37 26.01 26.43 -12.53
CA ASN A 37 26.28 25.74 -13.79
C ASN A 37 25.30 26.11 -14.89
N SER A 38 24.05 26.44 -14.57
CA SER A 38 23.05 26.84 -15.58
C SER A 38 23.39 28.12 -16.34
N ALA A 39 24.31 28.94 -15.82
CA ALA A 39 24.77 30.16 -16.42
C ALA A 39 26.09 29.99 -17.21
N LEU A 40 26.69 28.80 -17.22
CA LEU A 40 28.02 28.54 -17.77
C LEU A 40 28.00 27.52 -18.93
N PRO A 41 28.95 27.62 -19.90
CA PRO A 41 29.20 26.56 -20.88
C PRO A 41 29.60 25.23 -20.18
N GLU A 42 29.38 24.09 -20.84
CA GLU A 42 29.69 22.76 -20.27
C GLU A 42 31.16 22.62 -19.81
N GLU A 43 32.09 23.30 -20.51
CA GLU A 43 33.52 23.24 -20.20
C GLU A 43 33.89 23.90 -18.86
N ASP A 44 33.12 24.89 -18.42
CA ASP A 44 33.35 25.65 -17.19
C ASP A 44 32.46 25.21 -16.01
N GLN A 45 31.64 24.19 -16.20
CA GLN A 45 30.73 23.71 -15.14
C GLN A 45 31.46 22.96 -14.04
N ILE A 46 31.03 23.19 -12.80
CA ILE A 46 31.49 22.45 -11.64
C ILE A 46 30.91 21.04 -11.67
N THR A 47 31.79 20.03 -11.78
CA THR A 47 31.41 18.62 -11.63
C THR A 47 31.60 18.19 -10.20
N TYR A 48 30.55 17.64 -9.58
CA TYR A 48 30.63 17.13 -8.22
C TYR A 48 29.99 15.74 -8.11
N THR A 49 30.45 14.98 -7.13
CA THR A 49 29.88 13.66 -6.82
C THR A 49 29.26 13.70 -5.45
N ASP A 50 27.94 13.50 -5.39
CA ASP A 50 27.21 13.37 -4.13
C ASP A 50 27.23 11.89 -3.67
N TYR A 51 28.20 11.56 -2.82
CA TYR A 51 28.33 10.19 -2.26
C TYR A 51 27.15 9.81 -1.39
N VAL A 52 26.55 10.76 -0.68
CA VAL A 52 25.38 10.49 0.18
C VAL A 52 24.18 10.16 -0.68
N ALA A 53 23.93 10.90 -1.75
CA ALA A 53 22.83 10.59 -2.69
C ALA A 53 23.03 9.24 -3.36
N LEU A 54 24.26 8.87 -3.75
CA LEU A 54 24.56 7.57 -4.33
C LEU A 54 24.24 6.42 -3.36
N LEU A 55 24.69 6.54 -2.09
CA LEU A 55 24.38 5.55 -1.06
C LEU A 55 22.88 5.47 -0.78
N MET A 56 22.20 6.62 -0.68
CA MET A 56 20.76 6.68 -0.45
C MET A 56 19.96 6.06 -1.61
N ARG A 57 20.38 6.28 -2.85
CA ARG A 57 19.76 5.62 -4.02
C ARG A 57 19.86 4.10 -3.92
N SER A 58 21.03 3.58 -3.56
CA SER A 58 21.24 2.14 -3.42
C SER A 58 20.35 1.54 -2.32
N VAL A 59 20.30 2.18 -1.15
CA VAL A 59 19.45 1.79 -0.02
C VAL A 59 17.97 1.85 -0.41
N THR A 60 17.52 2.93 -1.04
CA THR A 60 16.14 3.10 -1.50
C THR A 60 15.76 2.03 -2.53
N THR A 61 16.67 1.70 -3.45
CA THR A 61 16.43 0.64 -4.46
C THR A 61 16.20 -0.71 -3.78
N ILE A 62 17.01 -1.06 -2.77
CA ILE A 62 16.86 -2.31 -2.02
C ILE A 62 15.52 -2.31 -1.25
N ILE A 63 15.19 -1.21 -0.56
CA ILE A 63 13.92 -1.08 0.18
C ILE A 63 12.73 -1.21 -0.77
N ASN A 64 12.77 -0.56 -1.93
CA ASN A 64 11.72 -0.66 -2.93
C ASN A 64 11.58 -2.09 -3.48
N ALA A 65 12.69 -2.77 -3.77
CA ALA A 65 12.66 -4.15 -4.23
C ALA A 65 12.00 -5.07 -3.19
N ILE A 66 12.37 -4.98 -1.92
CA ILE A 66 11.76 -5.74 -0.83
C ILE A 66 10.27 -5.39 -0.72
N SER A 67 9.92 -4.11 -0.78
CA SER A 67 8.54 -3.64 -0.69
C SER A 67 7.67 -4.20 -1.82
N TYR A 68 8.16 -4.21 -3.06
CA TYR A 68 7.43 -4.78 -4.19
C TYR A 68 7.20 -6.29 -4.04
N VAL A 69 8.21 -7.03 -3.54
CA VAL A 69 8.05 -8.46 -3.25
C VAL A 69 6.98 -8.69 -2.18
N LEU A 70 7.01 -7.92 -1.09
CA LEU A 70 5.99 -8.01 -0.03
C LEU A 70 4.59 -7.66 -0.54
N ILE A 71 4.47 -6.59 -1.34
CA ILE A 71 3.20 -6.19 -1.97
C ILE A 71 2.67 -7.33 -2.87
N ALA A 72 3.53 -7.98 -3.64
CA ALA A 72 3.14 -9.10 -4.48
C ALA A 72 2.59 -10.28 -3.64
N PHE A 73 3.24 -10.65 -2.56
CA PHE A 73 2.75 -11.70 -1.65
C PHE A 73 1.40 -11.33 -1.02
N VAL A 74 1.26 -10.10 -0.54
CA VAL A 74 -0.01 -9.60 0.03
C VAL A 74 -1.11 -9.60 -1.04
N SER A 75 -0.80 -9.20 -2.28
CA SER A 75 -1.77 -9.19 -3.38
C SER A 75 -2.28 -10.59 -3.70
N ILE A 76 -1.39 -11.60 -3.74
CA ILE A 76 -1.79 -13.01 -3.92
C ILE A 76 -2.69 -13.45 -2.78
N SER A 77 -2.33 -13.13 -1.53
CA SER A 77 -3.15 -13.45 -0.35
C SER A 77 -4.54 -12.83 -0.41
N LEU A 78 -4.64 -11.58 -0.86
CA LEU A 78 -5.92 -10.87 -1.06
C LEU A 78 -6.79 -11.57 -2.12
N VAL A 79 -6.21 -12.02 -3.23
CA VAL A 79 -6.93 -12.76 -4.27
C VAL A 79 -7.50 -14.07 -3.70
N VAL A 80 -6.68 -14.84 -2.98
CA VAL A 80 -7.13 -16.10 -2.35
C VAL A 80 -8.24 -15.84 -1.34
N SER A 81 -8.08 -14.82 -0.49
CA SER A 81 -9.11 -14.42 0.48
C SER A 81 -10.42 -14.00 -0.21
N SER A 82 -10.34 -13.26 -1.32
CA SER A 82 -11.50 -12.85 -2.10
C SER A 82 -12.27 -14.06 -2.68
N ILE A 83 -11.55 -15.06 -3.18
CA ILE A 83 -12.15 -16.31 -3.66
C ILE A 83 -12.85 -17.03 -2.49
N MET A 84 -12.21 -17.10 -1.33
CA MET A 84 -12.80 -17.75 -0.14
C MET A 84 -14.07 -17.04 0.31
N ILE A 85 -14.10 -15.71 0.34
CA ILE A 85 -15.30 -14.92 0.63
C ILE A 85 -16.40 -15.28 -0.36
N GLY A 86 -16.11 -15.36 -1.66
CA GLY A 86 -17.08 -15.77 -2.67
C GLY A 86 -17.66 -17.17 -2.44
N ILE A 87 -16.83 -18.13 -2.02
CA ILE A 87 -17.27 -19.48 -1.70
C ILE A 87 -18.18 -19.49 -0.46
N ILE A 88 -17.79 -18.79 0.61
CA ILE A 88 -18.58 -18.73 1.86
C ILE A 88 -19.93 -18.04 1.58
N THR A 89 -19.95 -16.94 0.85
CA THR A 89 -21.18 -16.27 0.45
C THR A 89 -22.08 -17.18 -0.40
N TYR A 90 -21.48 -17.97 -1.32
CA TYR A 90 -22.22 -18.93 -2.11
C TYR A 90 -22.88 -20.02 -1.25
N ILE A 91 -22.17 -20.57 -0.25
CA ILE A 91 -22.72 -21.54 0.69
C ILE A 91 -23.85 -20.91 1.50
N SER A 92 -23.67 -19.69 2.01
CA SER A 92 -24.70 -18.95 2.74
C SER A 92 -25.98 -18.75 1.90
N VAL A 93 -25.83 -18.47 0.61
CA VAL A 93 -26.98 -18.39 -0.34
C VAL A 93 -27.69 -19.73 -0.45
N LEU A 94 -26.96 -20.85 -0.48
CA LEU A 94 -27.56 -22.19 -0.56
C LEU A 94 -28.34 -22.53 0.72
N GLU A 95 -27.82 -22.20 1.88
CA GLU A 95 -28.47 -22.43 3.18
C GLU A 95 -29.77 -21.61 3.32
N ARG A 96 -29.77 -20.36 2.80
CA ARG A 96 -30.93 -19.45 2.86
C ARG A 96 -31.88 -19.56 1.63
N THR A 97 -31.75 -20.64 0.83
CA THR A 97 -32.56 -20.82 -0.40
C THR A 97 -34.06 -20.76 -0.13
N LYS A 98 -34.54 -21.30 1.00
CA LYS A 98 -35.95 -21.26 1.38
C LYS A 98 -36.44 -19.84 1.69
N GLU A 99 -35.65 -19.04 2.41
CA GLU A 99 -35.97 -17.63 2.70
C GLU A 99 -36.05 -16.81 1.42
N ILE A 100 -35.11 -17.02 0.49
CA ILE A 100 -35.09 -16.40 -0.85
C ILE A 100 -36.38 -16.79 -1.61
N GLY A 101 -36.77 -18.05 -1.56
CA GLY A 101 -37.99 -18.56 -2.16
C GLY A 101 -39.25 -17.88 -1.62
N ILE A 102 -39.37 -17.70 -0.30
CA ILE A 102 -40.46 -16.98 0.35
C ILE A 102 -40.50 -15.52 -0.09
N LEU A 103 -39.37 -14.81 -0.04
CA LEU A 103 -39.28 -13.42 -0.47
C LEU A 103 -39.77 -13.24 -1.92
N ARG A 104 -39.39 -14.15 -2.80
CA ARG A 104 -39.82 -14.11 -4.19
C ARG A 104 -41.30 -14.50 -4.39
N ALA A 105 -41.82 -15.39 -3.57
CA ALA A 105 -43.23 -15.78 -3.60
C ALA A 105 -44.18 -14.64 -3.19
N ILE A 106 -43.73 -13.77 -2.25
CA ILE A 106 -44.48 -12.55 -1.86
C ILE A 106 -44.25 -11.35 -2.78
N GLY A 107 -43.49 -11.51 -3.88
CA GLY A 107 -43.37 -10.53 -4.95
C GLY A 107 -42.04 -9.79 -5.05
N ALA A 108 -41.01 -10.15 -4.29
CA ALA A 108 -39.68 -9.55 -4.44
C ALA A 108 -39.09 -9.85 -5.82
N SER A 109 -38.52 -8.83 -6.46
CA SER A 109 -37.85 -8.97 -7.75
C SER A 109 -36.50 -9.66 -7.61
N LYS A 110 -35.95 -10.23 -8.69
CA LYS A 110 -34.60 -10.77 -8.71
C LYS A 110 -33.54 -9.74 -8.30
N HIS A 111 -33.79 -8.49 -8.66
CA HIS A 111 -32.90 -7.38 -8.38
C HIS A 111 -32.89 -7.02 -6.89
N ASP A 112 -34.05 -7.09 -6.23
CA ASP A 112 -34.14 -6.81 -4.79
C ASP A 112 -33.39 -7.87 -3.98
N VAL A 113 -33.50 -9.14 -4.34
CA VAL A 113 -32.74 -10.24 -3.72
C VAL A 113 -31.23 -10.00 -3.91
N SER A 114 -30.77 -9.71 -5.13
CA SER A 114 -29.35 -9.43 -5.39
C SER A 114 -28.84 -8.21 -4.61
N ARG A 115 -29.67 -7.16 -4.47
CA ARG A 115 -29.29 -5.96 -3.67
C ARG A 115 -29.07 -6.27 -2.20
N VAL A 116 -29.88 -7.15 -1.61
CA VAL A 116 -29.71 -7.55 -0.20
C VAL A 116 -28.36 -8.23 0.01
N PHE A 117 -27.99 -9.20 -0.83
CA PHE A 117 -26.68 -9.86 -0.75
C PHE A 117 -25.52 -8.93 -1.06
N ASN A 118 -25.67 -8.03 -2.02
CA ASN A 118 -24.61 -7.03 -2.31
C ASN A 118 -24.44 -6.04 -1.15
N ALA A 119 -25.51 -5.67 -0.45
CA ALA A 119 -25.41 -4.84 0.74
C ALA A 119 -24.74 -5.59 1.90
N GLU A 120 -25.05 -6.87 2.08
CA GLU A 120 -24.41 -7.75 3.08
C GLU A 120 -22.89 -7.80 2.85
N THR A 121 -22.43 -8.08 1.61
CA THR A 121 -20.99 -8.12 1.28
C THR A 121 -20.29 -6.76 1.42
N LEU A 122 -20.97 -5.65 1.16
CA LEU A 122 -20.43 -4.31 1.40
C LEU A 122 -20.23 -4.03 2.89
N ILE A 123 -21.18 -4.44 3.72
CA ILE A 123 -21.09 -4.30 5.18
C ILE A 123 -19.96 -5.17 5.72
N GLU A 124 -19.84 -6.42 5.26
CA GLU A 124 -18.73 -7.30 5.61
C GLU A 124 -17.38 -6.66 5.26
N GLY A 125 -17.23 -6.11 4.05
CA GLY A 125 -16.03 -5.42 3.61
C GLY A 125 -15.71 -4.17 4.43
N LEU A 126 -16.73 -3.41 4.82
CA LEU A 126 -16.55 -2.25 5.69
C LEU A 126 -16.07 -2.65 7.08
N ILE A 127 -16.71 -3.65 7.70
CA ILE A 127 -16.33 -4.14 9.03
C ILE A 127 -14.92 -4.73 8.99
N ALA A 128 -14.61 -5.57 8.00
CA ALA A 128 -13.29 -6.16 7.82
C ALA A 128 -12.20 -5.08 7.64
N GLY A 129 -12.47 -4.07 6.81
CA GLY A 129 -11.56 -2.94 6.58
C GLY A 129 -11.34 -2.10 7.85
N LEU A 130 -12.40 -1.80 8.60
CA LEU A 130 -12.30 -1.07 9.87
C LEU A 130 -11.51 -1.87 10.92
N LEU A 131 -11.78 -3.18 11.04
CA LEU A 131 -11.04 -4.05 11.96
C LEU A 131 -9.56 -4.15 11.56
N GLY A 132 -9.24 -4.28 10.26
CA GLY A 132 -7.87 -4.35 9.77
C GLY A 132 -7.10 -3.06 10.05
N VAL A 133 -7.67 -1.90 9.75
CA VAL A 133 -7.06 -0.59 10.04
C VAL A 133 -6.97 -0.37 11.55
N GLY A 134 -8.00 -0.68 12.32
CA GLY A 134 -8.00 -0.56 13.77
C GLY A 134 -6.92 -1.42 14.43
N LEU A 135 -6.81 -2.68 14.03
CA LEU A 135 -5.76 -3.59 14.51
C LEU A 135 -4.36 -3.07 14.14
N THR A 136 -4.18 -2.54 12.92
CA THR A 136 -2.92 -1.94 12.49
C THR A 136 -2.52 -0.77 13.40
N LEU A 137 -3.45 0.13 13.72
CA LEU A 137 -3.20 1.26 14.62
C LEU A 137 -2.80 0.80 16.04
N VAL A 138 -3.45 -0.24 16.54
CA VAL A 138 -3.09 -0.84 17.86
C VAL A 138 -1.70 -1.47 17.80
N LEU A 139 -1.36 -2.20 16.73
CA LEU A 139 -0.06 -2.87 16.59
C LEU A 139 1.10 -1.88 16.35
N ILE A 140 0.86 -0.73 15.75
CA ILE A 140 1.88 0.32 15.55
C ILE A 140 2.47 0.77 16.90
N LEU A 141 1.69 0.80 17.98
CA LEU A 141 2.16 1.22 19.29
C LEU A 141 3.30 0.34 19.84
N PRO A 142 3.11 -0.99 20.00
CA PRO A 142 4.19 -1.85 20.48
C PRO A 142 5.34 -1.98 19.46
N ILE A 143 5.05 -1.96 18.16
CA ILE A 143 6.08 -1.99 17.12
C ILE A 143 7.01 -0.79 17.27
N ASN A 144 6.46 0.42 17.40
CA ASN A 144 7.27 1.62 17.59
C ASN A 144 8.07 1.58 18.89
N ALA A 145 7.51 1.08 19.97
CA ALA A 145 8.24 0.91 21.23
C ALA A 145 9.47 -0.01 21.08
N VAL A 146 9.29 -1.16 20.40
CA VAL A 146 10.38 -2.10 20.13
C VAL A 146 11.43 -1.48 19.21
N VAL A 147 11.02 -0.83 18.11
CA VAL A 147 11.93 -0.21 17.15
C VAL A 147 12.75 0.89 17.84
N GLN A 148 12.13 1.78 18.61
CA GLN A 148 12.82 2.85 19.32
C GLN A 148 13.77 2.31 20.38
N HIS A 149 13.38 1.24 21.09
CA HIS A 149 14.25 0.61 22.07
C HIS A 149 15.50 -0.03 21.43
N LEU A 150 15.35 -0.70 20.28
CA LEU A 150 16.45 -1.36 19.58
C LEU A 150 17.39 -0.38 18.87
N THR A 151 16.84 0.70 18.30
CA THR A 151 17.64 1.66 17.52
C THR A 151 18.17 2.82 18.34
N GLY A 152 17.59 3.09 19.51
CA GLY A 152 17.89 4.28 20.32
C GLY A 152 17.41 5.60 19.70
N ILE A 153 16.67 5.58 18.59
CA ILE A 153 16.24 6.77 17.86
C ILE A 153 14.74 7.00 18.14
N ALA A 154 14.43 7.96 19.00
CA ALA A 154 13.06 8.26 19.41
C ALA A 154 12.13 8.77 18.26
N SER A 155 12.71 9.32 17.20
CA SER A 155 11.94 9.81 16.04
C SER A 155 11.61 8.73 15.00
N LEU A 156 12.21 7.53 15.12
CA LEU A 156 11.98 6.43 14.20
C LEU A 156 10.71 5.68 14.61
N GLY A 157 9.76 5.58 13.70
CA GLY A 157 8.54 4.82 13.96
C GLY A 157 7.63 4.72 12.74
N ALA A 158 6.86 3.63 12.71
CA ALA A 158 5.83 3.44 11.72
C ALA A 158 4.64 4.39 11.97
N LYS A 159 4.07 4.92 10.92
CA LYS A 159 2.85 5.74 10.96
C LYS A 159 1.93 5.32 9.83
N LEU A 160 0.65 5.21 10.11
CA LEU A 160 -0.37 5.00 9.08
C LEU A 160 -1.02 6.35 8.75
N PRO A 161 -0.77 6.94 7.57
CA PRO A 161 -1.47 8.14 7.14
C PRO A 161 -2.98 7.86 7.03
N TRP A 162 -3.82 8.80 7.40
CA TRP A 162 -5.27 8.62 7.36
C TRP A 162 -5.80 8.32 5.95
N GLN A 163 -5.16 8.92 4.91
CA GLN A 163 -5.50 8.64 3.52
C GLN A 163 -5.28 7.16 3.16
N ALA A 164 -4.17 6.57 3.63
CA ALA A 164 -3.89 5.16 3.43
C ALA A 164 -4.91 4.28 4.16
N GLY A 165 -5.29 4.64 5.38
CA GLY A 165 -6.34 3.95 6.13
C GLY A 165 -7.68 3.93 5.39
N VAL A 166 -8.12 5.08 4.88
CA VAL A 166 -9.35 5.19 4.08
C VAL A 166 -9.25 4.38 2.79
N ALA A 167 -8.11 4.46 2.09
CA ALA A 167 -7.89 3.69 0.86
C ALA A 167 -7.95 2.18 1.12
N LEU A 168 -7.36 1.68 2.21
CA LEU A 168 -7.42 0.26 2.57
C LEU A 168 -8.85 -0.21 2.87
N ILE A 169 -9.65 0.59 3.57
CA ILE A 169 -11.07 0.28 3.80
C ILE A 169 -11.83 0.24 2.47
N ALA A 170 -11.61 1.20 1.58
CA ALA A 170 -12.24 1.23 0.27
C ALA A 170 -11.86 0.00 -0.59
N ILE A 171 -10.59 -0.40 -0.56
CA ILE A 171 -10.10 -1.62 -1.25
C ILE A 171 -10.77 -2.86 -0.65
N SER A 172 -10.87 -2.97 0.68
CA SER A 172 -11.57 -4.07 1.36
C SER A 172 -13.01 -4.18 0.88
N MET A 173 -13.75 -3.07 0.90
CA MET A 173 -15.15 -3.03 0.41
C MET A 173 -15.27 -3.42 -1.07
N LEU A 174 -14.33 -2.95 -1.92
CA LEU A 174 -14.33 -3.27 -3.34
C LEU A 174 -14.08 -4.77 -3.58
N LEU A 175 -13.11 -5.36 -2.89
CA LEU A 175 -12.78 -6.78 -3.02
C LEU A 175 -13.91 -7.69 -2.56
N THR A 176 -14.53 -7.40 -1.41
CA THR A 176 -15.67 -8.17 -0.91
C THR A 176 -16.90 -8.02 -1.81
N PHE A 177 -17.14 -6.81 -2.33
CA PHE A 177 -18.22 -6.57 -3.30
C PHE A 177 -18.01 -7.39 -4.58
N LEU A 178 -16.80 -7.36 -5.16
CA LEU A 178 -16.48 -8.14 -6.36
C LEU A 178 -16.62 -9.65 -6.11
N ALA A 179 -16.16 -10.13 -4.96
CA ALA A 179 -16.31 -11.54 -4.56
C ALA A 179 -17.78 -11.95 -4.41
N GLY A 180 -18.64 -11.04 -3.94
CA GLY A 180 -20.07 -11.26 -3.73
C GLY A 180 -20.92 -11.18 -4.99
N LEU A 181 -20.44 -10.60 -6.10
CA LEU A 181 -21.25 -10.41 -7.33
C LEU A 181 -21.74 -11.74 -7.95
N ILE A 182 -20.88 -12.76 -7.98
CA ILE A 182 -21.25 -14.07 -8.54
C ILE A 182 -22.30 -14.76 -7.64
N PRO A 183 -22.08 -14.95 -6.32
CA PRO A 183 -23.06 -15.54 -5.43
C PRO A 183 -24.39 -14.80 -5.41
N SER A 184 -24.40 -13.46 -5.38
CA SER A 184 -25.61 -12.65 -5.35
C SER A 184 -26.45 -12.82 -6.62
N SER A 185 -25.81 -12.94 -7.78
CA SER A 185 -26.49 -13.19 -9.06
C SER A 185 -27.09 -14.60 -9.12
N LEU A 186 -26.42 -15.59 -8.53
CA LEU A 186 -26.92 -16.96 -8.44
C LEU A 186 -28.11 -17.05 -7.46
N ALA A 187 -28.08 -16.34 -6.33
CA ALA A 187 -29.20 -16.20 -5.41
C ALA A 187 -30.45 -15.65 -6.13
N ALA A 188 -30.28 -14.60 -6.92
CA ALA A 188 -31.36 -13.96 -7.66
C ALA A 188 -32.01 -14.86 -8.74
N LYS A 189 -31.28 -15.85 -9.26
CA LYS A 189 -31.75 -16.78 -10.29
C LYS A 189 -32.49 -18.01 -9.74
N LYS A 190 -32.50 -18.27 -8.42
CA LYS A 190 -33.19 -19.41 -7.82
C LYS A 190 -34.69 -19.35 -8.11
N ASP A 191 -35.24 -20.51 -8.53
CA ASP A 191 -36.66 -20.65 -8.78
C ASP A 191 -37.42 -20.79 -7.46
N PRO A 192 -38.45 -19.93 -7.19
CA PRO A 192 -39.24 -20.00 -5.98
C PRO A 192 -39.89 -21.36 -5.73
N VAL A 193 -40.37 -22.01 -6.81
CA VAL A 193 -41.08 -23.29 -6.74
C VAL A 193 -40.13 -24.40 -6.30
N VAL A 194 -38.92 -24.41 -6.86
CA VAL A 194 -37.86 -25.39 -6.47
C VAL A 194 -37.35 -25.11 -5.07
N ALA A 195 -37.17 -23.83 -4.71
CA ALA A 195 -36.68 -23.42 -3.40
C ALA A 195 -37.62 -23.80 -2.23
N LEU A 196 -38.93 -23.82 -2.47
CA LEU A 196 -39.92 -24.20 -1.48
C LEU A 196 -40.18 -25.73 -1.42
N ARG A 197 -39.75 -26.50 -2.41
CA ARG A 197 -39.95 -27.95 -2.52
C ARG A 197 -38.79 -28.79 -1.97
N THR A 198 -37.62 -28.18 -1.79
CA THR A 198 -36.44 -28.84 -1.18
C THR A 198 -36.65 -28.97 0.34
N GLU A 199 -36.99 -30.18 0.81
CA GLU A 199 -36.80 -30.59 2.19
C GLU A 199 -35.35 -30.94 2.47
#